data_25813f7f3a3df87c3752e192d02a0a72
#
_entry.id   25813f7f3a3df87c3752e192d02a0a72
#
_cell.length_a   1.000
_cell.length_b   1.000
_cell.length_c   1.000
_cell.angle_alpha   90.00
_cell.angle_beta   90.00
_cell.angle_gamma   90.00
#
_symmetry.space_group_name_H-M   'P 1'
#
loop_
_entity.id
_entity.type
_entity.pdbx_description
1 polymer ?
#
loop_
_entity_poly.entity_id
_entity_poly.type
_entity_poly.pdbx_seq_one_letter_code
_entity_poly.pdbx_strand_id
1 'polypeptide(L)'
;DIRDFEVEGISIGDSLLDFVSKKKIENKEKGFYPSSKNFYIIFAELKSFETYDKVVVTLKSDDKLYKIYGISGAIDTYRNTKTCLSKQKEIKKDLINLFPNIKYIDSTFIYPQDATGESKATTTEFDFKKGALKVFCNDWGNTREIEKNSMDNVQVQLNSETLKVFINTKAYK
;
A
#
# COMPACT_ATOMS: atom_id res chain seq x y z
N ASP A 1 9.16 -3.15 15.35
CA ASP A 1 8.95 -4.17 14.31
C ASP A 1 7.81 -3.72 13.40
N ILE A 2 7.81 -4.10 12.11
CA ILE A 2 6.72 -3.69 11.20
C ILE A 2 5.35 -4.25 11.60
N ARG A 3 5.33 -5.32 12.37
CA ARG A 3 4.10 -5.97 12.86
C ARG A 3 3.44 -5.22 14.02
N ASP A 4 4.12 -4.22 14.58
CA ASP A 4 3.58 -3.39 15.65
C ASP A 4 2.70 -2.24 15.11
N PHE A 5 2.60 -2.13 13.77
CA PHE A 5 1.75 -1.16 13.10
C PHE A 5 0.45 -1.79 12.62
N GLU A 6 -0.60 -1.00 12.66
CA GLU A 6 -1.94 -1.40 12.24
C GLU A 6 -2.49 -0.42 11.18
N VAL A 7 -3.27 -0.97 10.26
CA VAL A 7 -4.13 -0.22 9.34
C VAL A 7 -5.56 -0.72 9.57
N GLU A 8 -6.42 0.11 10.11
CA GLU A 8 -7.80 -0.25 10.50
C GLU A 8 -7.89 -1.49 11.40
N GLY A 9 -6.95 -1.59 12.37
CA GLY A 9 -6.88 -2.70 13.31
C GLY A 9 -6.33 -4.01 12.74
N ILE A 10 -5.72 -3.97 11.55
CA ILE A 10 -5.11 -5.12 10.89
C ILE A 10 -3.60 -4.95 10.83
N SER A 11 -2.84 -5.99 11.19
CA SER A 11 -1.39 -6.01 11.19
C SER A 11 -0.80 -7.01 10.20
N ILE A 12 0.48 -6.80 9.87
CA ILE A 12 1.27 -7.79 9.13
C ILE A 12 1.39 -9.07 9.94
N GLY A 13 1.00 -10.18 9.34
CA GLY A 13 1.06 -11.51 9.94
C GLY A 13 -0.28 -12.03 10.45
N ASP A 14 -1.28 -11.17 10.60
CA ASP A 14 -2.65 -11.60 10.91
C ASP A 14 -3.21 -12.49 9.82
N SER A 15 -4.23 -13.26 10.15
CA SER A 15 -5.05 -13.96 9.17
C SER A 15 -6.20 -13.07 8.71
N LEU A 16 -6.36 -12.87 7.41
CA LEU A 16 -7.52 -12.13 6.91
C LEU A 16 -8.85 -12.82 7.26
N LEU A 17 -8.82 -14.12 7.60
CA LEU A 17 -10.01 -14.87 8.06
C LEU A 17 -10.57 -14.37 9.40
N ASP A 18 -9.76 -13.67 10.21
CA ASP A 18 -10.20 -13.10 11.48
C ASP A 18 -11.11 -11.88 11.25
N PHE A 19 -11.06 -11.27 10.08
CA PHE A 19 -11.79 -10.05 9.71
C PHE A 19 -12.87 -10.30 8.64
N VAL A 20 -12.60 -11.21 7.70
CA VAL A 20 -13.43 -11.45 6.51
C VAL A 20 -13.64 -12.95 6.29
N SER A 21 -14.88 -13.38 6.03
CA SER A 21 -15.15 -14.79 5.78
C SER A 21 -14.43 -15.31 4.53
N LYS A 22 -14.02 -16.58 4.56
CA LYS A 22 -13.33 -17.24 3.44
C LYS A 22 -14.06 -17.08 2.11
N LYS A 23 -15.39 -17.27 2.10
CA LYS A 23 -16.22 -17.12 0.90
C LYS A 23 -16.11 -15.71 0.30
N LYS A 24 -16.08 -14.68 1.15
CA LYS A 24 -15.90 -13.30 0.69
C LYS A 24 -14.51 -13.08 0.08
N ILE A 25 -13.45 -13.62 0.71
CA ILE A 25 -12.08 -13.51 0.20
C ILE A 25 -11.95 -14.19 -1.17
N GLU A 26 -12.48 -15.41 -1.31
CA GLU A 26 -12.38 -16.20 -2.55
C GLU A 26 -13.12 -15.56 -3.73
N ASN A 27 -14.22 -14.84 -3.45
CA ASN A 27 -15.02 -14.14 -4.47
C ASN A 27 -14.47 -12.76 -4.86
N LYS A 28 -13.40 -12.28 -4.22
CA LYS A 28 -12.78 -10.98 -4.58
C LYS A 28 -11.98 -11.09 -5.87
N GLU A 29 -12.04 -10.02 -6.65
CA GLU A 29 -11.12 -9.82 -7.76
C GLU A 29 -9.67 -9.77 -7.24
N LYS A 30 -8.80 -10.55 -7.85
CA LYS A 30 -7.39 -10.66 -7.48
C LYS A 30 -6.52 -9.85 -8.44
N GLY A 31 -5.83 -8.84 -7.94
CA GLY A 31 -4.78 -8.15 -8.66
C GLY A 31 -3.44 -8.86 -8.50
N PHE A 32 -2.87 -9.37 -9.59
CA PHE A 32 -1.55 -10.01 -9.56
C PHE A 32 -0.46 -9.03 -9.98
N TYR A 33 0.77 -9.30 -9.52
CA TYR A 33 1.94 -8.58 -10.01
C TYR A 33 2.28 -8.99 -11.44
N PRO A 34 2.82 -8.07 -12.27
CA PRO A 34 3.00 -8.32 -13.72
C PRO A 34 3.77 -9.59 -14.06
N SER A 35 4.83 -9.89 -13.30
CA SER A 35 5.74 -11.01 -13.62
C SER A 35 5.54 -12.23 -12.73
N SER A 36 4.56 -12.22 -11.81
CA SER A 36 4.40 -13.35 -10.88
C SER A 36 3.02 -13.41 -10.24
N LYS A 37 2.50 -14.63 -10.11
CA LYS A 37 1.25 -14.94 -9.39
C LYS A 37 1.49 -15.44 -7.95
N ASN A 38 2.71 -15.31 -7.41
CA ASN A 38 3.01 -15.79 -6.05
C ASN A 38 2.28 -15.00 -4.96
N PHE A 39 2.03 -13.72 -5.22
CA PHE A 39 1.25 -12.85 -4.36
C PHE A 39 0.15 -12.19 -5.18
N TYR A 40 -0.94 -11.87 -4.50
CA TYR A 40 -2.04 -11.10 -5.06
C TYR A 40 -2.56 -10.08 -4.06
N ILE A 41 -3.17 -9.04 -4.58
CA ILE A 41 -3.82 -7.99 -3.81
C ILE A 41 -5.33 -8.12 -3.93
N ILE A 42 -6.04 -7.79 -2.85
CA ILE A 42 -7.50 -7.64 -2.84
C ILE A 42 -7.89 -6.41 -2.03
N PHE A 43 -9.02 -5.80 -2.38
CA PHE A 43 -9.64 -4.79 -1.53
C PHE A 43 -10.25 -5.45 -0.30
N ALA A 44 -9.84 -5.01 0.89
CA ALA A 44 -10.45 -5.45 2.13
C ALA A 44 -11.80 -4.73 2.32
N GLU A 45 -12.86 -5.49 2.53
CA GLU A 45 -14.17 -4.96 2.90
C GLU A 45 -14.38 -5.21 4.40
N LEU A 46 -13.91 -4.28 5.19
CA LEU A 46 -14.19 -4.25 6.63
C LEU A 46 -15.57 -3.65 6.89
N LYS A 47 -16.08 -3.85 8.09
CA LYS A 47 -17.42 -3.32 8.48
C LYS A 47 -17.47 -1.79 8.47
N SER A 48 -16.37 -1.14 8.80
CA SER A 48 -16.18 0.31 8.74
C SER A 48 -14.71 0.63 8.57
N PHE A 49 -14.41 1.75 7.93
CA PHE A 49 -13.11 2.39 7.94
C PHE A 49 -13.22 3.66 8.77
N GLU A 50 -12.26 3.91 9.65
CA GLU A 50 -12.22 5.10 10.50
C GLU A 50 -11.32 6.20 9.91
N THR A 51 -10.22 5.78 9.28
CA THR A 51 -9.16 6.68 8.82
C THR A 51 -9.02 6.69 7.31
N TYR A 52 -9.14 5.51 6.67
CA TYR A 52 -8.83 5.35 5.26
C TYR A 52 -10.09 5.18 4.41
N ASP A 53 -10.10 5.75 3.21
CA ASP A 53 -11.18 5.56 2.22
C ASP A 53 -11.13 4.18 1.58
N LYS A 54 -9.92 3.60 1.49
CA LYS A 54 -9.67 2.28 0.87
C LYS A 54 -8.59 1.54 1.63
N VAL A 55 -8.78 0.24 1.82
CA VAL A 55 -7.77 -0.66 2.36
C VAL A 55 -7.54 -1.82 1.41
N VAL A 56 -6.28 -2.13 1.16
CA VAL A 56 -5.85 -3.23 0.28
C VAL A 56 -4.92 -4.13 1.07
N VAL A 57 -5.10 -5.45 0.95
CA VAL A 57 -4.22 -6.44 1.55
C VAL A 57 -3.51 -7.26 0.49
N THR A 58 -2.28 -7.67 0.78
CA THR A 58 -1.49 -8.57 -0.06
C THR A 58 -1.38 -9.93 0.62
N LEU A 59 -1.81 -10.95 -0.10
CA LEU A 59 -1.83 -12.33 0.33
C LEU A 59 -0.93 -13.19 -0.57
N LYS A 60 -0.47 -14.34 -0.05
CA LYS A 60 0.30 -15.32 -0.82
C LYS A 60 -0.62 -16.36 -1.43
N SER A 61 -0.41 -16.71 -2.71
CA SER A 61 -1.36 -17.52 -3.48
C SER A 61 -1.53 -18.95 -2.95
N ASP A 62 -0.50 -19.53 -2.34
CA ASP A 62 -0.49 -20.89 -1.79
C ASP A 62 -0.76 -20.95 -0.28
N ASP A 63 -1.01 -19.80 0.36
CA ASP A 63 -1.25 -19.74 1.81
C ASP A 63 -2.74 -19.89 2.14
N LYS A 64 -3.09 -21.07 2.64
CA LYS A 64 -4.48 -21.40 3.04
C LYS A 64 -4.94 -20.73 4.32
N LEU A 65 -4.01 -20.13 5.09
CA LEU A 65 -4.31 -19.36 6.28
C LEU A 65 -4.62 -17.90 5.95
N TYR A 66 -4.49 -17.50 4.68
CA TYR A 66 -4.72 -16.14 4.22
C TYR A 66 -3.95 -15.10 5.03
N LYS A 67 -2.70 -15.44 5.37
CA LYS A 67 -1.81 -14.56 6.13
C LYS A 67 -1.53 -13.27 5.36
N ILE A 68 -1.56 -12.15 6.06
CA ILE A 68 -1.33 -10.82 5.50
C ILE A 68 0.17 -10.55 5.43
N TYR A 69 0.69 -10.36 4.23
CA TYR A 69 2.09 -10.03 3.93
C TYR A 69 2.29 -8.55 3.63
N GLY A 70 1.25 -7.88 3.19
CA GLY A 70 1.21 -6.44 2.98
C GLY A 70 -0.16 -5.89 3.26
N ILE A 71 -0.22 -4.66 3.73
CA ILE A 71 -1.46 -3.92 3.91
C ILE A 71 -1.22 -2.46 3.55
N SER A 72 -2.17 -1.83 2.87
CA SER A 72 -2.12 -0.40 2.62
C SER A 72 -3.48 0.25 2.80
N GLY A 73 -3.46 1.44 3.43
CA GLY A 73 -4.60 2.34 3.51
C GLY A 73 -4.36 3.56 2.64
N ALA A 74 -5.38 4.00 1.91
CA ALA A 74 -5.33 5.19 1.08
C ALA A 74 -6.40 6.20 1.51
N ILE A 75 -6.02 7.49 1.52
CA ILE A 75 -6.88 8.65 1.75
C ILE A 75 -6.92 9.44 0.45
N ASP A 76 -8.08 9.56 -0.16
CA ASP A 76 -8.28 10.30 -1.41
C ASP A 76 -8.11 11.82 -1.17
N THR A 77 -7.39 12.49 -2.04
CA THR A 77 -7.16 13.95 -1.97
C THR A 77 -7.82 14.71 -3.10
N TYR A 78 -8.75 14.06 -3.80
CA TYR A 78 -9.65 14.66 -4.79
C TYR A 78 -8.93 15.52 -5.84
N ARG A 79 -7.92 14.97 -6.52
CA ARG A 79 -7.11 15.65 -7.55
C ARG A 79 -6.37 16.89 -7.00
N ASN A 80 -5.93 16.81 -5.76
CA ASN A 80 -5.20 17.89 -5.11
C ASN A 80 -3.81 17.41 -4.67
N THR A 81 -2.88 17.44 -5.60
CA THR A 81 -1.47 17.07 -5.38
C THR A 81 -0.84 17.85 -4.22
N LYS A 82 -1.20 19.13 -4.03
CA LYS A 82 -0.67 19.93 -2.92
C LYS A 82 -1.11 19.38 -1.56
N THR A 83 -2.38 19.02 -1.44
CA THR A 83 -2.92 18.39 -0.22
C THR A 83 -2.28 17.03 0.00
N CYS A 84 -2.13 16.22 -1.05
CA CYS A 84 -1.46 14.93 -1.03
C CYS A 84 -0.02 15.05 -0.47
N LEU A 85 0.80 15.92 -1.05
CA LEU A 85 2.18 16.15 -0.61
C LEU A 85 2.26 16.72 0.82
N SER A 86 1.32 17.57 1.22
CA SER A 86 1.28 18.10 2.58
C SER A 86 1.01 17.01 3.61
N LYS A 87 0.01 16.15 3.36
CA LYS A 87 -0.32 15.00 4.23
C LYS A 87 0.83 13.99 4.29
N GLN A 88 1.47 13.68 3.15
CA GLN A 88 2.65 12.82 3.13
C GLN A 88 3.78 13.35 4.02
N LYS A 89 4.07 14.65 3.92
CA LYS A 89 5.11 15.31 4.74
C LYS A 89 4.77 15.28 6.24
N GLU A 90 3.51 15.46 6.59
CA GLU A 90 3.02 15.39 7.96
C GLU A 90 3.25 13.98 8.53
N ILE A 91 2.77 12.93 7.86
CA ILE A 91 2.97 11.53 8.27
C ILE A 91 4.46 11.19 8.38
N LYS A 92 5.27 11.62 7.40
CA LYS A 92 6.72 11.45 7.45
C LYS A 92 7.33 12.07 8.70
N LYS A 93 6.95 13.32 9.01
CA LYS A 93 7.44 14.06 10.18
C LYS A 93 7.08 13.34 11.48
N ASP A 94 5.86 12.85 11.59
CA ASP A 94 5.38 12.13 12.77
C ASP A 94 6.13 10.81 12.97
N LEU A 95 6.37 10.07 11.89
CA LEU A 95 7.16 8.84 11.93
C LEU A 95 8.61 9.10 12.36
N ILE A 96 9.25 10.17 11.88
CA ILE A 96 10.60 10.56 12.29
C ILE A 96 10.63 10.98 13.78
N ASN A 97 9.61 11.69 14.25
CA ASN A 97 9.51 12.08 15.66
C ASN A 97 9.32 10.87 16.59
N LEU A 98 8.50 9.90 16.17
CA LEU A 98 8.27 8.66 16.92
C LEU A 98 9.49 7.72 16.89
N PHE A 99 10.26 7.74 15.80
CA PHE A 99 11.40 6.86 15.58
C PHE A 99 12.64 7.66 15.14
N PRO A 100 13.29 8.42 16.03
CA PRO A 100 14.34 9.38 15.65
C PRO A 100 15.56 8.78 14.93
N ASN A 101 15.81 7.48 15.12
CA ASN A 101 16.93 6.76 14.51
C ASN A 101 16.54 5.89 13.32
N ILE A 102 15.30 6.01 12.84
CA ILE A 102 14.82 5.22 11.71
C ILE A 102 15.54 5.62 10.42
N LYS A 103 16.00 4.63 9.67
CA LYS A 103 16.53 4.86 8.32
C LYS A 103 15.37 5.00 7.35
N TYR A 104 15.45 5.99 6.47
CA TYR A 104 14.47 6.20 5.42
C TYR A 104 15.12 6.69 4.12
N ILE A 105 14.42 6.49 3.02
CA ILE A 105 14.82 6.94 1.69
C ILE A 105 13.63 7.63 1.04
N ASP A 106 13.86 8.83 0.53
CA ASP A 106 12.90 9.54 -0.32
C ASP A 106 13.17 9.22 -1.79
N SER A 107 12.11 9.04 -2.56
CA SER A 107 12.21 8.85 -4.01
C SER A 107 10.98 9.39 -4.73
N THR A 108 11.12 9.61 -6.03
CA THR A 108 10.01 9.91 -6.93
C THR A 108 10.16 9.05 -8.16
N PHE A 109 9.07 8.46 -8.63
CA PHE A 109 9.04 7.70 -9.87
C PHE A 109 7.80 8.01 -10.70
N ILE A 110 7.93 7.81 -12.00
CA ILE A 110 6.82 7.88 -12.95
C ILE A 110 6.23 6.49 -13.09
N TYR A 111 4.91 6.37 -13.10
CA TYR A 111 4.24 5.09 -13.28
C TYR A 111 4.47 4.55 -14.71
N PRO A 112 5.12 3.38 -14.86
CA PRO A 112 5.42 2.82 -16.19
C PRO A 112 4.18 2.47 -17.02
N GLN A 113 3.03 2.30 -16.35
CA GLN A 113 1.76 1.97 -17.00
C GLN A 113 1.04 3.21 -17.57
N ASP A 114 1.54 4.40 -17.28
CA ASP A 114 1.03 5.65 -17.85
C ASP A 114 1.91 6.09 -19.01
N ALA A 115 1.45 5.80 -20.23
CA ALA A 115 2.16 6.17 -21.46
C ALA A 115 2.33 7.68 -21.65
N THR A 116 1.54 8.50 -20.95
CA THR A 116 1.66 9.98 -21.00
C THR A 116 2.83 10.47 -20.16
N GLY A 117 3.27 9.69 -19.17
CA GLY A 117 4.32 10.09 -18.23
C GLY A 117 3.87 11.12 -17.18
N GLU A 118 2.57 11.44 -17.13
CA GLU A 118 2.03 12.45 -16.20
C GLU A 118 1.88 11.90 -14.77
N SER A 119 1.53 10.60 -14.65
CA SER A 119 1.30 9.97 -13.34
C SER A 119 2.62 9.67 -12.62
N LYS A 120 2.75 10.15 -11.40
CA LYS A 120 3.95 9.97 -10.59
C LYS A 120 3.61 9.68 -9.13
N ALA A 121 4.56 9.09 -8.40
CA ALA A 121 4.50 8.97 -6.97
C ALA A 121 5.74 9.57 -6.31
N THR A 122 5.52 10.37 -5.28
CA THR A 122 6.55 10.78 -4.33
C THR A 122 6.45 9.87 -3.12
N THR A 123 7.56 9.27 -2.70
CA THR A 123 7.55 8.24 -1.66
C THR A 123 8.60 8.50 -0.59
N THR A 124 8.30 8.07 0.63
CA THR A 124 9.28 7.88 1.70
C THR A 124 9.17 6.43 2.17
N GLU A 125 10.24 5.68 2.09
CA GLU A 125 10.33 4.31 2.62
C GLU A 125 11.15 4.31 3.89
N PHE A 126 10.56 3.76 4.97
CA PHE A 126 11.19 3.56 6.28
C PHE A 126 11.53 2.09 6.46
N ASP A 127 12.79 1.82 6.87
CA ASP A 127 13.29 0.46 7.06
C ASP A 127 13.10 0.02 8.51
N PHE A 128 12.08 -0.81 8.73
CA PHE A 128 11.79 -1.40 10.04
C PHE A 128 12.31 -2.82 10.13
N LYS A 129 12.52 -3.30 11.35
CA LYS A 129 12.81 -4.72 11.59
C LYS A 129 11.66 -5.56 10.99
N LYS A 130 12.02 -6.55 10.17
CA LYS A 130 11.13 -7.50 9.49
C LYS A 130 10.19 -6.89 8.44
N GLY A 131 10.51 -5.72 7.91
CA GLY A 131 9.75 -5.15 6.82
C GLY A 131 9.99 -3.67 6.60
N ALA A 132 9.09 -3.04 5.86
CA ALA A 132 9.16 -1.62 5.55
C ALA A 132 7.79 -0.96 5.64
N LEU A 133 7.79 0.31 6.01
CA LEU A 133 6.64 1.20 5.91
C LEU A 133 6.93 2.21 4.79
N LYS A 134 5.99 2.37 3.85
CA LYS A 134 6.08 3.37 2.80
C LYS A 134 4.93 4.36 2.91
N VAL A 135 5.24 5.62 2.71
CA VAL A 135 4.25 6.68 2.58
C VAL A 135 4.35 7.25 1.17
N PHE A 136 3.25 7.18 0.43
CA PHE A 136 3.16 7.67 -0.94
C PHE A 136 2.31 8.93 -1.00
N CYS A 137 2.65 9.83 -1.89
CA CYS A 137 1.70 10.72 -2.55
C CYS A 137 1.62 10.29 -4.01
N ASN A 138 0.47 9.76 -4.41
CA ASN A 138 0.16 9.38 -5.77
C ASN A 138 -0.53 10.56 -6.47
N ASP A 139 0.11 11.09 -7.49
CA ASP A 139 -0.34 12.18 -8.35
C ASP A 139 -0.66 11.57 -9.72
N TRP A 140 -1.95 11.36 -9.98
CA TRP A 140 -2.41 10.74 -11.22
C TRP A 140 -2.55 11.79 -12.31
N GLY A 141 -2.02 11.52 -13.49
CA GLY A 141 -2.18 12.38 -14.65
C GLY A 141 -3.66 12.49 -15.10
N ASN A 142 -4.00 13.61 -15.73
CA ASN A 142 -5.37 13.91 -16.16
C ASN A 142 -6.05 12.77 -16.95
N THR A 143 -5.31 12.11 -17.84
CA THR A 143 -5.83 10.96 -18.62
C THR A 143 -6.31 9.83 -17.71
N ARG A 144 -5.51 9.47 -16.69
CA ARG A 144 -5.91 8.40 -15.74
C ARG A 144 -7.03 8.83 -14.81
N GLU A 145 -7.05 10.09 -14.42
CA GLU A 145 -8.14 10.63 -13.62
C GLU A 145 -9.49 10.55 -14.34
N ILE A 146 -9.51 10.88 -15.64
CA ILE A 146 -10.74 10.87 -16.45
C ILE A 146 -11.13 9.44 -16.85
N GLU A 147 -10.21 8.68 -17.46
CA GLU A 147 -10.50 7.37 -18.05
C GLU A 147 -10.64 6.26 -17.02
N LYS A 148 -9.90 6.32 -15.92
CA LYS A 148 -9.84 5.28 -14.87
C LYS A 148 -10.47 5.69 -13.56
N ASN A 149 -11.02 6.91 -13.49
CA ASN A 149 -11.53 7.50 -12.25
C ASN A 149 -10.52 7.36 -11.07
N SER A 150 -9.24 7.51 -11.40
CA SER A 150 -8.18 7.52 -10.40
C SER A 150 -8.20 8.86 -9.67
N MET A 151 -7.93 8.85 -8.38
CA MET A 151 -7.85 10.08 -7.57
C MET A 151 -6.48 10.15 -6.93
N ASP A 152 -5.92 11.37 -6.88
CA ASP A 152 -4.75 11.61 -6.06
C ASP A 152 -5.02 11.13 -4.65
N ASN A 153 -4.06 10.47 -4.06
CA ASN A 153 -4.22 9.94 -2.72
C ASN A 153 -2.90 9.86 -1.97
N VAL A 154 -3.00 9.99 -0.65
CA VAL A 154 -1.95 9.58 0.26
C VAL A 154 -2.16 8.12 0.61
N GLN A 155 -1.12 7.32 0.50
CA GLN A 155 -1.17 5.90 0.83
C GLN A 155 -0.09 5.57 1.85
N VAL A 156 -0.47 4.89 2.91
CA VAL A 156 0.45 4.26 3.86
C VAL A 156 0.45 2.76 3.58
N GLN A 157 1.62 2.19 3.36
CA GLN A 157 1.78 0.78 3.03
C GLN A 157 2.77 0.11 3.99
N LEU A 158 2.35 -0.97 4.60
CA LEU A 158 3.18 -1.87 5.39
C LEU A 158 3.49 -3.12 4.56
N ASN A 159 4.76 -3.48 4.48
CA ASN A 159 5.22 -4.69 3.79
C ASN A 159 6.05 -5.54 4.74
N SER A 160 5.74 -6.83 4.84
CA SER A 160 6.64 -7.80 5.47
C SER A 160 7.95 -7.91 4.71
N GLU A 161 9.01 -8.37 5.35
CA GLU A 161 10.31 -8.61 4.68
C GLU A 161 10.18 -9.57 3.49
N THR A 162 9.35 -10.60 3.63
CA THR A 162 9.08 -11.56 2.55
C THR A 162 8.48 -10.86 1.31
N LEU A 163 7.49 -9.99 1.52
CA LEU A 163 6.87 -9.25 0.43
C LEU A 163 7.82 -8.21 -0.15
N LYS A 164 8.58 -7.49 0.70
CA LYS A 164 9.60 -6.51 0.28
C LYS A 164 10.64 -7.17 -0.66
N VAL A 165 11.18 -8.31 -0.26
CA VAL A 165 12.13 -9.07 -1.10
C VAL A 165 11.48 -9.50 -2.40
N PHE A 166 10.26 -10.02 -2.37
CA PHE A 166 9.53 -10.42 -3.58
C PHE A 166 9.32 -9.25 -4.55
N ILE A 167 8.86 -8.10 -4.07
CA ILE A 167 8.64 -6.90 -4.89
C ILE A 167 9.93 -6.48 -5.58
N ASN A 168 11.05 -6.47 -4.85
CA ASN A 168 12.33 -6.01 -5.36
C ASN A 168 13.02 -7.00 -6.33
N THR A 169 12.65 -8.29 -6.29
CA THR A 169 13.37 -9.33 -7.03
C THR A 169 12.55 -10.04 -8.10
N LYS A 170 11.23 -10.10 -7.99
CA LYS A 170 10.39 -10.98 -8.82
C LYS A 170 9.10 -10.35 -9.37
N ALA A 171 8.59 -9.31 -8.72
CA ALA A 171 7.25 -8.78 -9.03
C ALA A 171 7.16 -8.10 -10.41
N TYR A 172 8.26 -7.50 -10.86
CA TYR A 172 8.32 -6.64 -12.06
C TYR A 172 9.47 -7.01 -13.02
N LYS A 173 10.02 -8.21 -12.91
CA LYS A 173 11.13 -8.68 -13.74
C LYS A 173 10.70 -9.67 -14.79
#